data_165bb3fe1498881254dc00cd6202542f
#
_entry.id   165bb3fe1498881254dc00cd6202542f
#
_cell.length_a   1.000
_cell.length_b   1.000
_cell.length_c   1.000
_cell.angle_alpha   90.00
_cell.angle_beta   90.00
_cell.angle_gamma   90.00
#
_symmetry.space_group_name_H-M   'P 1'
#
loop_
_entity.id
_entity.type
_entity.pdbx_description
1 polymer ?
#
loop_
_entity_poly.entity_id
_entity_poly.type
_entity_poly.pdbx_seq_one_letter_code
_entity_poly.pdbx_strand_id
1 'polypeptide(L)'
;HQMASLGNLAWAEIVILCNHRISRLAISETPLALIGSMDEKRVGIVNVGSKKIIFREAKATGVVRLSESSLKIVTDGKSIKGDVREASTVAAIQAVKETPRLIPHCHTVPVEGCSVQWDVEPIGLRCTVTVSTHWTTGVEMEALCGVSAGLLCAFDMLKSTEKGPNGQYLDTSIEGIRVLHKKKGEPHN
;
A
#
# COMPACT_ATOMS: atom_id res chain seq x y z
N HIS A 1 51.49 -20.29 7.76
CA HIS A 1 51.37 -20.87 6.42
C HIS A 1 50.01 -21.54 6.26
N GLN A 2 49.32 -21.16 5.19
CA GLN A 2 48.08 -21.73 4.63
C GLN A 2 46.79 -21.49 5.42
N MET A 3 46.15 -20.40 5.14
CA MET A 3 44.69 -20.26 5.04
C MET A 3 44.38 -19.29 3.92
N ALA A 4 44.10 -19.81 2.76
CA ALA A 4 43.48 -19.09 1.65
C ALA A 4 42.60 -20.10 0.88
N SER A 5 41.43 -19.62 0.43
CA SER A 5 40.57 -20.27 -0.55
C SER A 5 39.52 -21.27 -0.06
N LEU A 6 38.41 -20.75 0.47
CA LEU A 6 37.10 -21.40 0.39
C LEU A 6 36.02 -20.29 0.37
N GLY A 7 35.79 -19.66 -0.75
CA GLY A 7 34.83 -18.57 -0.82
C GLY A 7 34.27 -18.26 -2.20
N ASN A 8 34.11 -19.24 -3.12
CA ASN A 8 33.50 -18.94 -4.41
C ASN A 8 32.79 -20.12 -5.11
N LEU A 9 32.34 -21.14 -4.39
CA LEU A 9 31.67 -22.30 -5.01
C LEU A 9 30.23 -22.55 -4.57
N ALA A 10 29.65 -21.70 -3.70
CA ALA A 10 28.34 -21.97 -3.11
C ALA A 10 27.13 -21.42 -3.93
N TRP A 11 27.32 -20.53 -4.87
CA TRP A 11 26.22 -19.93 -5.62
C TRP A 11 25.86 -20.65 -6.93
N ALA A 12 26.79 -21.33 -7.54
CA ALA A 12 26.54 -22.06 -8.79
C ALA A 12 25.79 -23.39 -8.56
N GLU A 13 26.00 -24.06 -7.43
CA GLU A 13 25.34 -25.33 -7.11
C GLU A 13 23.88 -25.13 -6.62
N ILE A 14 23.54 -24.00 -6.00
CA ILE A 14 22.17 -23.71 -5.56
C ILE A 14 21.25 -23.45 -6.76
N VAL A 15 21.75 -22.87 -7.84
CA VAL A 15 20.97 -22.61 -9.05
C VAL A 15 20.70 -23.90 -9.85
N ILE A 16 21.60 -24.88 -9.81
CA ILE A 16 21.46 -26.16 -10.51
C ILE A 16 20.50 -27.11 -9.78
N LEU A 17 20.44 -27.07 -8.46
CA LEU A 17 19.53 -27.89 -7.66
C LEU A 17 18.08 -27.42 -7.69
N CYS A 18 17.83 -26.12 -7.95
CA CYS A 18 16.48 -25.60 -8.16
C CYS A 18 15.86 -26.01 -9.51
N ASN A 19 16.66 -26.24 -10.54
CA ASN A 19 16.17 -26.59 -11.87
C ASN A 19 15.85 -28.08 -12.09
N HIS A 20 16.22 -28.98 -11.16
CA HIS A 20 16.00 -30.43 -11.35
C HIS A 20 14.83 -31.04 -10.55
N ARG A 21 14.06 -30.22 -9.79
CA ARG A 21 12.92 -30.70 -9.01
C ARG A 21 11.54 -30.12 -9.40
N ILE A 22 11.45 -29.39 -10.51
CA ILE A 22 10.17 -28.80 -11.01
C ILE A 22 9.55 -29.63 -12.16
N SER A 23 10.04 -30.81 -12.44
CA SER A 23 9.52 -31.65 -13.52
C SER A 23 8.59 -32.76 -13.05
N ARG A 24 7.60 -32.51 -12.21
CA ARG A 24 6.39 -33.37 -12.02
C ARG A 24 5.40 -32.76 -11.01
N LEU A 25 4.84 -31.61 -11.33
CA LEU A 25 3.53 -31.21 -10.81
C LEU A 25 2.65 -31.00 -12.05
N ALA A 26 1.69 -31.89 -12.24
CA ALA A 26 0.68 -31.74 -13.26
C ALA A 26 -0.11 -30.46 -12.97
N ILE A 27 0.22 -29.39 -13.68
CA ILE A 27 -0.59 -28.17 -13.73
C ILE A 27 -1.77 -28.53 -14.60
N SER A 28 -2.95 -28.64 -14.00
CA SER A 28 -4.21 -28.75 -14.73
C SER A 28 -4.26 -27.59 -15.73
N GLU A 29 -4.46 -27.92 -17.00
CA GLU A 29 -4.59 -26.96 -18.09
C GLU A 29 -5.88 -26.15 -17.88
N THR A 30 -5.76 -25.06 -17.12
CA THR A 30 -6.75 -23.98 -17.20
C THR A 30 -6.36 -23.17 -18.44
N PRO A 31 -7.25 -22.97 -19.42
CA PRO A 31 -6.89 -22.27 -20.65
C PRO A 31 -6.43 -20.85 -20.31
N LEU A 32 -5.19 -20.51 -20.69
CA LEU A 32 -4.60 -19.15 -20.66
C LEU A 32 -5.30 -18.20 -21.65
N ALA A 33 -6.52 -18.45 -22.03
CA ALA A 33 -7.27 -17.73 -23.07
C ALA A 33 -7.97 -16.47 -22.60
N LEU A 34 -7.66 -15.94 -21.40
CA LEU A 34 -8.26 -14.69 -20.90
C LEU A 34 -7.24 -13.57 -20.58
N ILE A 35 -5.97 -13.77 -20.92
CA ILE A 35 -5.01 -12.66 -20.96
C ILE A 35 -5.04 -12.19 -22.41
N GLY A 36 -5.86 -11.17 -22.70
CA GLY A 36 -5.83 -10.53 -24.00
C GLY A 36 -4.39 -10.19 -24.36
N SER A 37 -4.00 -10.41 -25.62
CA SER A 37 -2.66 -10.25 -26.15
C SER A 37 -2.04 -8.93 -25.62
N MET A 38 -1.22 -9.03 -24.60
CA MET A 38 -0.33 -7.94 -24.22
C MET A 38 0.70 -7.87 -25.35
N ASP A 39 0.63 -6.80 -26.15
CA ASP A 39 1.67 -6.45 -27.09
C ASP A 39 2.97 -6.34 -26.28
N GLU A 40 3.87 -7.34 -26.42
CA GLU A 40 5.01 -7.62 -25.51
C GLU A 40 6.05 -6.48 -25.38
N LYS A 41 5.79 -5.30 -25.93
CA LYS A 41 6.76 -4.20 -26.01
C LYS A 41 6.31 -2.84 -25.49
N ARG A 42 5.12 -2.68 -24.92
CA ARG A 42 4.66 -1.35 -24.49
C ARG A 42 4.59 -1.23 -22.97
N VAL A 43 5.62 -0.60 -22.39
CA VAL A 43 5.54 -0.05 -21.04
C VAL A 43 4.75 1.27 -21.12
N GLY A 44 3.64 1.38 -20.40
CA GLY A 44 2.81 2.59 -20.44
C GLY A 44 1.54 2.49 -19.61
N ILE A 45 0.66 3.45 -19.80
CA ILE A 45 -0.66 3.49 -19.15
C ILE A 45 -1.66 2.75 -20.06
N VAL A 46 -2.48 1.87 -19.46
CA VAL A 46 -3.50 1.09 -20.20
C VAL A 46 -4.59 2.02 -20.71
N ASN A 47 -4.96 1.91 -22.00
CA ASN A 47 -6.04 2.71 -22.57
C ASN A 47 -7.39 2.27 -22.00
N VAL A 48 -8.11 3.19 -21.36
CA VAL A 48 -9.45 2.99 -20.78
C VAL A 48 -10.53 3.83 -21.45
N GLY A 49 -10.21 4.50 -22.57
CA GLY A 49 -11.11 5.44 -23.26
C GLY A 49 -12.40 4.80 -23.81
N SER A 50 -12.41 3.49 -24.06
CA SER A 50 -13.61 2.76 -24.50
C SER A 50 -14.53 2.32 -23.34
N LYS A 51 -14.09 2.46 -22.09
CA LYS A 51 -14.88 2.05 -20.92
C LYS A 51 -15.92 3.09 -20.56
N LYS A 52 -17.10 2.62 -20.17
CA LYS A 52 -18.16 3.50 -19.66
C LYS A 52 -17.76 4.15 -18.34
N ILE A 53 -18.17 5.40 -18.16
CA ILE A 53 -18.08 6.11 -16.88
C ILE A 53 -19.15 5.51 -15.96
N ILE A 54 -18.74 5.00 -14.81
CA ILE A 54 -19.62 4.43 -13.78
C ILE A 54 -19.12 4.85 -12.41
N PHE A 55 -19.99 4.76 -11.40
CA PHE A 55 -19.59 4.95 -10.01
C PHE A 55 -18.50 3.92 -9.64
N ARG A 56 -17.48 4.40 -8.96
CA ARG A 56 -16.37 3.63 -8.42
C ARG A 56 -16.13 4.02 -6.97
N GLU A 57 -15.96 3.05 -6.12
CA GLU A 57 -15.55 3.25 -4.74
C GLU A 57 -14.51 2.20 -4.36
N ALA A 58 -13.52 2.61 -3.59
CA ALA A 58 -12.57 1.69 -2.97
C ALA A 58 -12.34 2.11 -1.52
N LYS A 59 -12.22 1.12 -0.66
CA LYS A 59 -11.89 1.27 0.76
C LYS A 59 -10.62 0.48 1.05
N ALA A 60 -9.61 1.16 1.57
CA ALA A 60 -8.35 0.55 2.00
C ALA A 60 -8.09 0.81 3.48
N THR A 61 -7.27 -0.01 4.10
CA THR A 61 -6.87 0.13 5.52
C THR A 61 -5.43 -0.28 5.73
N GLY A 62 -4.87 0.12 6.86
CA GLY A 62 -3.58 -0.30 7.40
C GLY A 62 -3.46 0.13 8.84
N VAL A 63 -2.41 -0.30 9.51
CA VAL A 63 -2.14 0.02 10.93
C VAL A 63 -0.69 0.45 11.08
N VAL A 64 -0.45 1.49 11.86
CA VAL A 64 0.87 1.73 12.46
C VAL A 64 0.86 1.17 13.87
N ARG A 65 1.76 0.20 14.15
CA ARG A 65 1.97 -0.32 15.50
C ARG A 65 2.70 0.73 16.32
N LEU A 66 2.22 0.95 17.54
CA LEU A 66 2.71 2.00 18.42
C LEU A 66 2.77 1.48 19.86
N SER A 67 3.69 2.03 20.63
CA SER A 67 3.74 1.84 22.08
C SER A 67 2.52 2.42 22.77
N GLU A 68 2.22 1.94 23.97
CA GLU A 68 1.15 2.48 24.81
C GLU A 68 1.33 3.98 25.09
N SER A 69 2.58 4.43 25.28
CA SER A 69 2.89 5.85 25.49
C SER A 69 2.52 6.71 24.28
N SER A 70 2.78 6.25 23.06
CA SER A 70 2.40 6.96 21.84
C SER A 70 0.89 6.93 21.61
N LEU A 71 0.22 5.81 21.89
CA LEU A 71 -1.25 5.74 21.83
C LEU A 71 -1.92 6.72 22.81
N LYS A 72 -1.34 6.86 23.99
CA LYS A 72 -1.81 7.86 24.95
C LYS A 72 -1.62 9.29 24.44
N ILE A 73 -0.47 9.60 23.82
CA ILE A 73 -0.23 10.91 23.20
C ILE A 73 -1.28 11.21 22.12
N VAL A 74 -1.61 10.24 21.27
CA VAL A 74 -2.65 10.37 20.24
C VAL A 74 -4.02 10.61 20.85
N THR A 75 -4.37 9.85 21.89
CA THR A 75 -5.67 9.95 22.57
C THR A 75 -5.83 11.29 23.29
N ASP A 76 -4.78 11.73 23.98
CA ASP A 76 -4.80 12.97 24.77
C ASP A 76 -4.59 14.23 23.89
N GLY A 77 -4.26 14.09 22.61
CA GLY A 77 -3.94 15.21 21.71
C GLY A 77 -2.68 15.99 22.13
N LYS A 78 -1.71 15.32 22.76
CA LYS A 78 -0.53 15.98 23.39
C LYS A 78 0.77 15.83 22.58
N SER A 79 0.70 15.57 21.28
CA SER A 79 1.90 15.53 20.47
C SER A 79 2.51 16.94 20.32
N ILE A 80 3.85 17.04 20.47
CA ILE A 80 4.60 18.28 20.28
C ILE A 80 4.54 18.82 18.83
N LYS A 81 4.16 17.98 17.87
CA LYS A 81 4.01 18.31 16.44
C LYS A 81 2.57 18.67 16.05
N GLY A 82 1.66 18.78 17.01
CA GLY A 82 0.23 19.03 16.76
C GLY A 82 -0.63 17.75 16.80
N ASP A 83 -1.89 17.84 16.38
CA ASP A 83 -2.77 16.68 16.35
C ASP A 83 -2.33 15.68 15.28
N VAL A 84 -2.04 14.45 15.73
CA VAL A 84 -1.52 13.38 14.87
C VAL A 84 -2.55 12.97 13.83
N ARG A 85 -3.83 12.85 14.23
CA ARG A 85 -4.90 12.39 13.32
C ARG A 85 -5.25 13.45 12.29
N GLU A 86 -5.29 14.72 12.70
CA GLU A 86 -5.56 15.82 11.77
C GLU A 86 -4.46 15.96 10.72
N ALA A 87 -3.19 16.03 11.15
CA ALA A 87 -2.06 16.14 10.23
C ALA A 87 -1.96 14.93 9.29
N SER A 88 -2.17 13.72 9.83
CA SER A 88 -2.14 12.49 9.02
C SER A 88 -3.33 12.39 8.07
N THR A 89 -4.48 12.96 8.41
CA THR A 89 -5.64 13.07 7.51
C THR A 89 -5.33 13.96 6.33
N VAL A 90 -4.70 15.12 6.56
CA VAL A 90 -4.28 16.03 5.48
C VAL A 90 -3.29 15.34 4.55
N ALA A 91 -2.28 14.64 5.10
CA ALA A 91 -1.32 13.88 4.32
C ALA A 91 -1.98 12.78 3.48
N ALA A 92 -2.94 12.05 4.07
CA ALA A 92 -3.71 11.02 3.36
C ALA A 92 -4.50 11.59 2.17
N ILE A 93 -5.25 12.66 2.39
CA ILE A 93 -6.07 13.32 1.35
C ILE A 93 -5.17 13.86 0.23
N GLN A 94 -4.02 14.45 0.57
CA GLN A 94 -3.08 14.92 -0.43
C GLN A 94 -2.54 13.78 -1.28
N ALA A 95 -2.14 12.66 -0.67
CA ALA A 95 -1.64 11.49 -1.40
C ALA A 95 -2.70 10.88 -2.33
N VAL A 96 -3.97 10.84 -1.91
CA VAL A 96 -5.09 10.43 -2.77
C VAL A 96 -5.12 11.26 -4.06
N LYS A 97 -4.98 12.59 -3.95
CA LYS A 97 -5.00 13.50 -5.10
C LYS A 97 -3.74 13.41 -5.97
N GLU A 98 -2.61 13.04 -5.38
CA GLU A 98 -1.32 12.98 -6.04
C GLU A 98 -0.94 11.55 -6.49
N THR A 99 -1.85 10.58 -6.40
CA THR A 99 -1.61 9.18 -6.77
C THR A 99 -0.91 9.00 -8.12
N PRO A 100 -1.32 9.66 -9.24
CA PRO A 100 -0.66 9.50 -10.54
C PRO A 100 0.79 10.01 -10.55
N ARG A 101 1.15 10.93 -9.66
CA ARG A 101 2.54 11.38 -9.51
C ARG A 101 3.40 10.43 -8.69
N LEU A 102 2.78 9.71 -7.75
CA LEU A 102 3.45 8.69 -6.92
C LEU A 102 3.59 7.36 -7.68
N ILE A 103 2.57 7.00 -8.45
CA ILE A 103 2.47 5.74 -9.19
C ILE A 103 2.30 6.05 -10.68
N PRO A 104 3.38 6.09 -11.47
CA PRO A 104 3.38 6.62 -12.84
C PRO A 104 2.43 5.92 -13.82
N HIS A 105 2.10 4.64 -13.60
CA HIS A 105 1.17 3.88 -14.44
C HIS A 105 -0.31 4.08 -14.07
N CYS A 106 -0.62 4.85 -13.02
CA CYS A 106 -1.98 5.19 -12.66
C CYS A 106 -2.54 6.29 -13.57
N HIS A 107 -3.82 6.16 -13.91
CA HIS A 107 -4.55 7.23 -14.60
C HIS A 107 -4.79 8.39 -13.65
N THR A 108 -4.88 9.60 -14.20
CA THR A 108 -5.41 10.74 -13.44
C THR A 108 -6.92 10.57 -13.29
N VAL A 109 -7.38 10.39 -12.08
CA VAL A 109 -8.80 10.19 -11.75
C VAL A 109 -9.34 11.43 -11.04
N PRO A 110 -10.46 12.01 -11.48
CA PRO A 110 -11.13 13.09 -10.76
C PRO A 110 -11.77 12.54 -9.49
N VAL A 111 -11.11 12.70 -8.35
CA VAL A 111 -11.65 12.26 -7.05
C VAL A 111 -12.81 13.15 -6.63
N GLU A 112 -14.01 12.56 -6.45
CA GLU A 112 -15.21 13.27 -6.03
C GLU A 112 -15.44 13.19 -4.52
N GLY A 113 -15.06 12.07 -3.90
CA GLY A 113 -15.18 11.86 -2.47
C GLY A 113 -13.95 11.19 -1.89
N CYS A 114 -13.55 11.64 -0.70
CA CYS A 114 -12.50 11.03 0.10
C CYS A 114 -12.85 11.17 1.58
N SER A 115 -12.85 10.07 2.31
CA SER A 115 -12.96 10.08 3.77
C SER A 115 -11.82 9.31 4.40
N VAL A 116 -11.32 9.82 5.53
CA VAL A 116 -10.25 9.20 6.32
C VAL A 116 -10.77 8.99 7.73
N GLN A 117 -10.66 7.77 8.22
CA GLN A 117 -11.08 7.39 9.57
C GLN A 117 -9.89 6.84 10.33
N TRP A 118 -9.80 7.21 11.61
CA TRP A 118 -8.77 6.77 12.54
C TRP A 118 -9.38 6.05 13.72
N ASP A 119 -8.92 4.84 13.97
CA ASP A 119 -9.34 4.03 15.09
C ASP A 119 -8.13 3.67 15.96
N VAL A 120 -8.20 3.99 17.26
CA VAL A 120 -7.18 3.58 18.23
C VAL A 120 -7.43 2.13 18.59
N GLU A 121 -6.46 1.27 18.35
CA GLU A 121 -6.48 -0.15 18.68
C GLU A 121 -5.51 -0.45 19.85
N PRO A 122 -5.61 -1.60 20.51
CA PRO A 122 -4.75 -1.94 21.65
C PRO A 122 -3.25 -1.87 21.36
N ILE A 123 -2.86 -2.09 20.10
CA ILE A 123 -1.46 -2.18 19.68
C ILE A 123 -1.08 -1.17 18.57
N GLY A 124 -1.95 -0.22 18.24
CA GLY A 124 -1.65 0.69 17.16
C GLY A 124 -2.75 1.67 16.81
N LEU A 125 -2.51 2.44 15.77
CA LEU A 125 -3.46 3.39 15.20
C LEU A 125 -3.82 2.93 13.78
N ARG A 126 -5.09 2.61 13.57
CA ARG A 126 -5.62 2.19 12.26
C ARG A 126 -6.03 3.39 11.45
N CYS A 127 -5.61 3.40 10.19
CA CYS A 127 -6.10 4.30 9.16
C CYS A 127 -7.02 3.54 8.19
N THR A 128 -8.17 4.11 7.88
CA THR A 128 -9.08 3.61 6.86
C THR A 128 -9.44 4.75 5.92
N VAL A 129 -9.19 4.57 4.62
CA VAL A 129 -9.46 5.57 3.58
C VAL A 129 -10.49 5.02 2.61
N THR A 130 -11.53 5.78 2.37
CA THR A 130 -12.55 5.49 1.34
C THR A 130 -12.51 6.58 0.28
N VAL A 131 -12.41 6.19 -0.98
CA VAL A 131 -12.36 7.10 -2.14
C VAL A 131 -13.46 6.73 -3.10
N SER A 132 -14.13 7.74 -3.66
CA SER A 132 -15.18 7.54 -4.66
C SER A 132 -15.08 8.51 -5.83
N THR A 133 -15.55 8.06 -6.98
CA THR A 133 -15.60 8.84 -8.23
C THR A 133 -16.58 8.22 -9.23
N HIS A 134 -16.98 8.98 -10.24
CA HIS A 134 -17.58 8.49 -11.48
C HIS A 134 -16.53 8.55 -12.58
N TRP A 135 -15.92 7.38 -12.93
CA TRP A 135 -14.84 7.33 -13.91
C TRP A 135 -14.73 5.98 -14.61
N THR A 136 -13.82 5.91 -15.58
CA THR A 136 -13.58 4.71 -16.41
C THR A 136 -12.72 3.66 -15.73
N THR A 137 -12.00 4.02 -14.66
CA THR A 137 -11.14 3.10 -13.87
C THR A 137 -11.47 3.15 -12.38
N GLY A 138 -10.99 2.17 -11.61
CA GLY A 138 -11.16 2.12 -10.16
C GLY A 138 -10.23 3.07 -9.42
N VAL A 139 -10.48 3.27 -8.13
CA VAL A 139 -9.76 4.18 -7.21
C VAL A 139 -9.05 3.43 -6.08
N GLU A 140 -8.72 2.16 -6.32
CA GLU A 140 -8.03 1.32 -5.34
C GLU A 140 -6.64 1.88 -4.98
N MET A 141 -5.91 2.40 -5.97
CA MET A 141 -4.57 2.96 -5.75
C MET A 141 -4.62 4.28 -5.00
N GLU A 142 -5.61 5.12 -5.27
CA GLU A 142 -5.87 6.34 -4.52
C GLU A 142 -6.10 6.04 -3.04
N ALA A 143 -6.94 5.05 -2.73
CA ALA A 143 -7.21 4.64 -1.36
C ALA A 143 -5.95 4.07 -0.67
N LEU A 144 -5.16 3.24 -1.36
CA LEU A 144 -3.90 2.70 -0.83
C LEU A 144 -2.84 3.78 -0.60
N CYS A 145 -2.67 4.72 -1.53
CA CYS A 145 -1.76 5.85 -1.37
C CYS A 145 -2.16 6.71 -0.16
N GLY A 146 -3.46 6.97 0.01
CA GLY A 146 -3.97 7.70 1.16
C GLY A 146 -3.64 7.02 2.48
N VAL A 147 -3.91 5.71 2.61
CA VAL A 147 -3.55 4.92 3.80
C VAL A 147 -2.05 4.99 4.06
N SER A 148 -1.24 4.75 3.04
CA SER A 148 0.22 4.71 3.18
C SER A 148 0.79 6.05 3.67
N ALA A 149 0.38 7.16 3.07
CA ALA A 149 0.85 8.48 3.46
C ALA A 149 0.35 8.90 4.84
N GLY A 150 -0.92 8.60 5.17
CA GLY A 150 -1.46 8.85 6.50
C GLY A 150 -0.69 8.13 7.59
N LEU A 151 -0.42 6.82 7.41
CA LEU A 151 0.35 6.03 8.37
C LEU A 151 1.81 6.49 8.48
N LEU A 152 2.45 6.87 7.37
CA LEU A 152 3.81 7.44 7.38
C LEU A 152 3.86 8.77 8.13
N CYS A 153 2.86 9.62 7.97
CA CYS A 153 2.77 10.89 8.70
C CYS A 153 2.60 10.63 10.21
N ALA A 154 1.69 9.73 10.60
CA ALA A 154 1.52 9.36 11.99
C ALA A 154 2.81 8.79 12.61
N PHE A 155 3.52 7.92 11.87
CA PHE A 155 4.82 7.40 12.27
C PHE A 155 5.83 8.54 12.48
N ASP A 156 5.97 9.46 11.52
CA ASP A 156 6.90 10.60 11.62
C ASP A 156 6.61 11.47 12.84
N MET A 157 5.34 11.74 13.10
CA MET A 157 4.95 12.58 14.23
C MET A 157 5.25 11.96 15.58
N LEU A 158 5.24 10.63 15.70
CA LEU A 158 5.43 9.88 16.94
C LEU A 158 6.81 9.24 17.08
N LYS A 159 7.62 9.24 16.03
CA LYS A 159 8.90 8.50 15.99
C LYS A 159 9.88 8.83 17.13
N SER A 160 9.80 10.02 17.72
CA SER A 160 10.65 10.40 18.85
C SER A 160 10.31 9.62 20.12
N THR A 161 9.04 9.27 20.30
CA THR A 161 8.53 8.49 21.45
C THR A 161 8.75 6.98 21.25
N GLU A 162 8.83 6.54 19.98
CA GLU A 162 8.99 5.14 19.61
C GLU A 162 10.43 4.64 19.59
N LYS A 163 11.40 5.54 19.74
CA LYS A 163 12.82 5.15 19.76
C LYS A 163 13.20 4.45 21.03
N GLY A 164 13.75 3.23 20.90
CA GLY A 164 14.42 2.54 21.98
C GLY A 164 15.77 3.17 22.38
N PRO A 165 16.44 2.65 23.41
CA PRO A 165 17.72 3.18 23.90
C PRO A 165 18.81 3.28 22.84
N ASN A 166 18.78 2.40 21.84
CA ASN A 166 19.74 2.35 20.73
C ASN A 166 19.31 3.20 19.54
N GLY A 167 18.23 4.00 19.65
CA GLY A 167 17.68 4.78 18.56
C GLY A 167 16.93 3.97 17.50
N GLN A 168 16.71 2.69 17.72
CA GLN A 168 16.01 1.76 16.81
C GLN A 168 14.50 1.73 17.12
N TYR A 169 13.72 1.31 16.15
CA TYR A 169 12.28 1.12 16.23
C TYR A 169 12.00 -0.39 16.32
N LEU A 170 12.01 -0.95 17.54
CA LEU A 170 11.93 -2.42 17.74
C LEU A 170 10.51 -2.95 17.50
N ASP A 171 9.51 -2.21 17.90
CA ASP A 171 8.11 -2.65 17.91
C ASP A 171 7.21 -1.79 16.99
N THR A 172 7.74 -0.69 16.45
CA THR A 172 6.99 0.23 15.59
C THR A 172 7.10 -0.21 14.13
N SER A 173 5.98 -0.48 13.50
CA SER A 173 5.91 -0.90 12.10
C SER A 173 4.62 -0.39 11.44
N ILE A 174 4.62 -0.34 10.11
CA ILE A 174 3.40 -0.13 9.33
C ILE A 174 3.02 -1.47 8.71
N GLU A 175 1.80 -1.93 9.01
CA GLU A 175 1.37 -3.29 8.69
C GLU A 175 0.00 -3.33 8.01
N GLY A 176 -0.28 -4.43 7.31
CA GLY A 176 -1.61 -4.80 6.86
C GLY A 176 -2.24 -3.82 5.89
N ILE A 177 -1.44 -3.04 5.13
CA ILE A 177 -1.98 -2.15 4.08
C ILE A 177 -2.63 -3.02 3.01
N ARG A 178 -3.94 -2.84 2.82
CA ARG A 178 -4.73 -3.62 1.85
C ARG A 178 -6.01 -2.93 1.45
N VAL A 179 -6.54 -3.31 0.30
CA VAL A 179 -7.90 -2.97 -0.09
C VAL A 179 -8.88 -3.88 0.68
N LEU A 180 -9.85 -3.29 1.37
CA LEU A 180 -10.92 -4.02 2.06
C LEU A 180 -12.01 -4.43 1.11
N HIS A 181 -12.48 -3.49 0.30
CA HIS A 181 -13.45 -3.78 -0.75
C HIS A 181 -13.41 -2.71 -1.83
N LYS A 182 -14.03 -3.02 -2.97
CA LYS A 182 -14.31 -2.08 -4.05
C LYS A 182 -15.73 -2.26 -4.55
N LYS A 183 -16.35 -1.17 -4.99
CA LYS A 183 -17.70 -1.15 -5.53
C LYS A 183 -17.70 -0.55 -6.94
N LYS A 184 -18.54 -1.13 -7.79
CA LYS A 184 -18.86 -0.61 -9.12
C LYS A 184 -20.36 -0.37 -9.16
N GLY A 185 -20.76 0.83 -9.56
CA GLY A 185 -22.17 1.13 -9.82
C GLY A 185 -22.60 0.76 -11.24
N GLU A 186 -23.86 0.96 -11.51
CA GLU A 186 -24.41 0.89 -12.86
C GLU A 186 -23.92 2.06 -13.70
N PRO A 187 -23.87 1.93 -15.03
CA PRO A 187 -23.58 3.06 -15.92
C PRO A 187 -24.58 4.18 -15.68
N HIS A 188 -24.10 5.44 -15.64
CA HIS A 188 -25.00 6.58 -15.78
C HIS A 188 -25.62 6.54 -17.18
N ASN A 189 -26.96 6.53 -17.24
CA ASN A 189 -27.73 6.68 -18.49
C ASN A 189 -27.64 8.13 -18.97
#